data_b371e38dc1b51b0cb8e1876f155a1c3d
#
_entry.id   b371e38dc1b51b0cb8e1876f155a1c3d
#
_cell.length_a   1.000
_cell.length_b   1.000
_cell.length_c   1.000
_cell.angle_alpha   90.00
_cell.angle_beta   90.00
_cell.angle_gamma   90.00
#
_symmetry.space_group_name_H-M   'P 1'
#
loop_
_entity.id
_entity.type
_entity.pdbx_description
1 polymer ?
#
loop_
_entity_poly.entity_id
_entity_poly.type
_entity_poly.pdbx_seq_one_letter_code
_entity_poly.pdbx_strand_id
1 'polypeptide(L)'
;SLNAGTGFNDVVLIAGAGPIGLMHMQLSKIAGAKMVIVSEPNEMRRKAAQELGADLTVNPMEEGLHKIVMDATNGMGADVIVMAIGVPALVNSTLKLCKKGGTVNLFAGFAGTGECTIEVNTIHYNEINVNGSTAYKRIDYLEAADMVINKKINLDRIATDTFKLDEFKEAFEYCKSGQGLKVMIEP
;
A
#
# COMPACT_ATOMS: atom_id res chain seq x y z
N SER A 1 -8.04 -4.97 4.21
CA SER A 1 -7.46 -5.67 3.05
C SER A 1 -8.32 -6.81 2.49
N LEU A 2 -9.41 -7.17 3.14
CA LEU A 2 -10.33 -8.22 2.64
C LEU A 2 -10.80 -7.96 1.20
N ASN A 3 -11.07 -6.70 0.85
CA ASN A 3 -11.48 -6.34 -0.51
C ASN A 3 -10.35 -6.42 -1.54
N ALA A 4 -9.09 -6.37 -1.13
CA ALA A 4 -7.96 -6.55 -2.04
C ALA A 4 -7.82 -8.02 -2.47
N GLY A 5 -8.33 -8.96 -1.65
CA GLY A 5 -8.37 -10.39 -1.98
C GLY A 5 -7.02 -11.09 -1.98
N THR A 6 -6.01 -10.54 -1.29
CA THR A 6 -4.69 -11.20 -1.18
C THR A 6 -4.84 -12.60 -0.60
N GLY A 7 -4.29 -13.57 -1.30
CA GLY A 7 -4.32 -14.98 -0.94
C GLY A 7 -2.93 -15.61 -0.81
N PHE A 8 -2.95 -16.91 -0.54
CA PHE A 8 -1.73 -17.71 -0.47
C PHE A 8 -1.02 -17.78 -1.83
N ASN A 9 0.31 -17.59 -1.80
CA ASN A 9 1.18 -17.67 -2.96
C ASN A 9 1.01 -16.53 -4.00
N ASP A 10 0.28 -15.45 -3.67
CA ASP A 10 0.15 -14.27 -4.52
C ASP A 10 1.44 -13.44 -4.55
N VAL A 11 1.68 -12.78 -5.68
CA VAL A 11 2.59 -11.63 -5.78
C VAL A 11 1.78 -10.36 -5.60
N VAL A 12 2.10 -9.57 -4.59
CA VAL A 12 1.37 -8.35 -4.23
C VAL A 12 2.24 -7.12 -4.47
N LEU A 13 1.70 -6.14 -5.20
CA LEU A 13 2.30 -4.82 -5.34
C LEU A 13 1.55 -3.82 -4.45
N ILE A 14 2.27 -3.15 -3.56
CA ILE A 14 1.76 -2.05 -2.77
C ILE A 14 2.29 -0.74 -3.35
N ALA A 15 1.42 0.11 -3.87
CA ALA A 15 1.77 1.45 -4.34
C ALA A 15 1.62 2.46 -3.21
N GLY A 16 2.75 2.92 -2.67
CA GLY A 16 2.88 3.80 -1.52
C GLY A 16 3.23 3.07 -0.22
N ALA A 17 4.24 3.57 0.51
CA ALA A 17 4.70 3.08 1.81
C ALA A 17 4.40 4.07 2.96
N GLY A 18 3.28 4.76 2.89
CA GLY A 18 2.71 5.44 4.05
C GLY A 18 2.22 4.42 5.10
N PRO A 19 1.71 4.88 6.26
CA PRO A 19 1.23 3.99 7.32
C PRO A 19 0.27 2.91 6.81
N ILE A 20 -0.65 3.29 5.92
CA ILE A 20 -1.64 2.38 5.32
C ILE A 20 -0.95 1.34 4.44
N GLY A 21 -0.03 1.75 3.55
CA GLY A 21 0.69 0.82 2.67
C GLY A 21 1.52 -0.18 3.46
N LEU A 22 2.19 0.25 4.54
CA LEU A 22 2.98 -0.62 5.42
C LEU A 22 2.09 -1.62 6.19
N MET A 23 0.88 -1.23 6.58
CA MET A 23 -0.08 -2.18 7.15
C MET A 23 -0.57 -3.19 6.11
N HIS A 24 -0.89 -2.77 4.90
CA HIS A 24 -1.25 -3.69 3.80
C HIS A 24 -0.12 -4.66 3.47
N MET A 25 1.12 -4.20 3.47
CA MET A 25 2.29 -5.04 3.25
C MET A 25 2.37 -6.17 4.29
N GLN A 26 2.27 -5.83 5.59
CA GLN A 26 2.29 -6.82 6.66
C GLN A 26 1.10 -7.80 6.56
N LEU A 27 -0.10 -7.29 6.29
CA LEU A 27 -1.30 -8.12 6.10
C LEU A 27 -1.15 -9.08 4.92
N SER A 28 -0.52 -8.64 3.82
CA SER A 28 -0.25 -9.50 2.68
C SER A 28 0.71 -10.65 3.02
N LYS A 29 1.74 -10.36 3.82
CA LYS A 29 2.66 -11.41 4.33
C LYS A 29 1.92 -12.40 5.24
N ILE A 30 1.06 -11.92 6.13
CA ILE A 30 0.22 -12.76 7.01
C ILE A 30 -0.74 -13.65 6.21
N ALA A 31 -1.31 -13.12 5.11
CA ALA A 31 -2.17 -13.88 4.21
C ALA A 31 -1.43 -14.94 3.40
N GLY A 32 -0.10 -14.98 3.48
CA GLY A 32 0.73 -15.97 2.79
C GLY A 32 1.14 -15.58 1.38
N ALA A 33 1.19 -14.26 1.10
CA ALA A 33 1.73 -13.79 -0.17
C ALA A 33 3.15 -14.33 -0.39
N LYS A 34 3.42 -14.84 -1.59
CA LYS A 34 4.72 -15.34 -2.02
C LYS A 34 5.76 -14.22 -2.05
N MET A 35 5.35 -13.05 -2.52
CA MET A 35 6.21 -11.88 -2.65
C MET A 35 5.39 -10.62 -2.44
N VAL A 36 5.94 -9.66 -1.70
CA VAL A 36 5.36 -8.32 -1.55
C VAL A 36 6.37 -7.29 -2.06
N ILE A 37 5.98 -6.59 -3.12
CA ILE A 37 6.73 -5.50 -3.74
C ILE A 37 6.13 -4.18 -3.25
N VAL A 38 6.97 -3.26 -2.79
CA VAL A 38 6.54 -1.92 -2.33
C VAL A 38 7.15 -0.84 -3.21
N SER A 39 6.32 -0.04 -3.85
CA SER A 39 6.71 1.11 -4.68
C SER A 39 6.55 2.40 -3.90
N GLU A 40 7.66 3.11 -3.62
CA GLU A 40 7.66 4.32 -2.80
C GLU A 40 8.88 5.21 -3.16
N PRO A 41 8.70 6.50 -3.50
CA PRO A 41 9.82 7.39 -3.81
C PRO A 41 10.66 7.80 -2.59
N ASN A 42 10.08 7.85 -1.38
CA ASN A 42 10.78 8.27 -0.17
C ASN A 42 11.66 7.15 0.39
N GLU A 43 12.96 7.40 0.52
CA GLU A 43 13.95 6.41 0.97
C GLU A 43 13.68 5.91 2.40
N MET A 44 13.34 6.80 3.32
CA MET A 44 13.06 6.45 4.71
C MET A 44 11.87 5.47 4.78
N ARG A 45 10.81 5.71 3.99
CA ARG A 45 9.64 4.84 3.91
C ARG A 45 9.96 3.50 3.24
N ARG A 46 10.82 3.49 2.22
CA ARG A 46 11.30 2.22 1.62
C ARG A 46 12.09 1.39 2.64
N LYS A 47 12.98 2.02 3.44
CA LYS A 47 13.69 1.33 4.52
C LYS A 47 12.73 0.74 5.55
N ALA A 48 11.72 1.51 5.98
CA ALA A 48 10.70 0.99 6.89
C ALA A 48 9.95 -0.22 6.29
N ALA A 49 9.64 -0.20 5.00
CA ALA A 49 9.03 -1.34 4.32
C ALA A 49 9.94 -2.57 4.32
N GLN A 50 11.25 -2.40 4.05
CA GLN A 50 12.24 -3.49 4.12
C GLN A 50 12.35 -4.09 5.52
N GLU A 51 12.46 -3.25 6.54
CA GLU A 51 12.54 -3.67 7.95
C GLU A 51 11.28 -4.40 8.43
N LEU A 52 10.12 -4.05 7.87
CA LEU A 52 8.84 -4.71 8.14
C LEU A 52 8.59 -5.95 7.29
N GLY A 53 9.51 -6.31 6.38
CA GLY A 53 9.49 -7.58 5.65
C GLY A 53 9.00 -7.52 4.20
N ALA A 54 9.05 -6.36 3.54
CA ALA A 54 8.87 -6.28 2.09
C ALA A 54 9.98 -7.09 1.39
N ASP A 55 9.62 -7.91 0.41
CA ASP A 55 10.59 -8.72 -0.33
C ASP A 55 11.37 -7.87 -1.34
N LEU A 56 10.75 -6.83 -1.87
CA LEU A 56 11.36 -5.88 -2.81
C LEU A 56 10.79 -4.48 -2.58
N THR A 57 11.66 -3.48 -2.58
CA THR A 57 11.27 -2.06 -2.56
C THR A 57 11.82 -1.35 -3.78
N VAL A 58 11.03 -0.48 -4.38
CA VAL A 58 11.34 0.19 -5.65
C VAL A 58 11.14 1.69 -5.52
N ASN A 59 12.10 2.48 -5.98
CA ASN A 59 11.89 3.91 -6.21
C ASN A 59 11.32 4.12 -7.63
N PRO A 60 10.01 4.38 -7.78
CA PRO A 60 9.39 4.50 -9.10
C PRO A 60 9.86 5.73 -9.90
N MET A 61 10.57 6.66 -9.25
CA MET A 61 11.09 7.88 -9.90
C MET A 61 12.45 7.66 -10.56
N GLU A 62 13.20 6.65 -10.13
CA GLU A 62 14.56 6.35 -10.59
C GLU A 62 14.62 5.01 -11.32
N GLU A 63 13.75 4.09 -10.94
CA GLU A 63 13.74 2.71 -11.42
C GLU A 63 12.49 2.45 -12.26
N GLY A 64 12.64 1.70 -13.32
CA GLY A 64 11.54 1.30 -14.17
C GLY A 64 10.62 0.30 -13.45
N LEU A 65 9.66 0.77 -12.65
CA LEU A 65 8.74 -0.07 -11.87
C LEU A 65 8.10 -1.19 -12.72
N HIS A 66 7.69 -0.87 -13.95
CA HIS A 66 7.12 -1.87 -14.87
C HIS A 66 8.10 -3.02 -15.12
N LYS A 67 9.34 -2.68 -15.47
CA LYS A 67 10.37 -3.70 -15.75
C LYS A 67 10.62 -4.56 -14.51
N ILE A 68 10.76 -3.96 -13.34
CA ILE A 68 11.04 -4.66 -12.08
C ILE A 68 9.90 -5.63 -11.73
N VAL A 69 8.64 -5.18 -11.82
CA VAL A 69 7.47 -6.04 -11.54
C VAL A 69 7.40 -7.19 -12.55
N MET A 70 7.61 -6.92 -13.84
CA MET A 70 7.58 -7.97 -14.86
C MET A 70 8.72 -8.97 -14.69
N ASP A 71 9.94 -8.52 -14.41
CA ASP A 71 11.08 -9.40 -14.14
C ASP A 71 10.82 -10.28 -12.90
N ALA A 72 10.31 -9.70 -11.81
CA ALA A 72 10.01 -10.42 -10.59
C ALA A 72 8.86 -11.45 -10.73
N THR A 73 8.02 -11.28 -11.74
CA THR A 73 6.84 -12.13 -11.99
C THR A 73 6.95 -12.97 -13.26
N ASN A 74 8.13 -13.07 -13.89
CA ASN A 74 8.35 -13.75 -15.18
C ASN A 74 7.38 -13.22 -16.27
N GLY A 75 7.15 -11.91 -16.31
CA GLY A 75 6.31 -11.25 -17.29
C GLY A 75 4.81 -11.34 -17.03
N MET A 76 4.38 -11.97 -15.93
CA MET A 76 2.95 -12.16 -15.64
C MET A 76 2.27 -10.94 -14.99
N GLY A 77 3.01 -10.11 -14.28
CA GLY A 77 2.44 -9.04 -13.44
C GLY A 77 2.03 -9.52 -12.04
N ALA A 78 1.60 -8.58 -11.20
CA ALA A 78 1.17 -8.85 -9.83
C ALA A 78 -0.25 -9.43 -9.77
N ASP A 79 -0.48 -10.44 -8.91
CA ASP A 79 -1.80 -11.02 -8.68
C ASP A 79 -2.75 -10.01 -8.02
N VAL A 80 -2.21 -9.25 -7.07
CA VAL A 80 -2.95 -8.20 -6.35
C VAL A 80 -2.14 -6.91 -6.32
N ILE A 81 -2.80 -5.79 -6.60
CA ILE A 81 -2.21 -4.46 -6.47
C ILE A 81 -3.07 -3.63 -5.50
N VAL A 82 -2.45 -3.07 -4.48
CA VAL A 82 -3.10 -2.15 -3.55
C VAL A 82 -2.58 -0.74 -3.79
N MET A 83 -3.46 0.15 -4.26
CA MET A 83 -3.14 1.56 -4.39
C MET A 83 -3.35 2.27 -3.04
N ALA A 84 -2.29 2.33 -2.23
CA ALA A 84 -2.26 3.02 -0.95
C ALA A 84 -1.86 4.51 -1.09
N ILE A 85 -1.83 5.01 -2.32
CA ILE A 85 -1.60 6.42 -2.69
C ILE A 85 -2.68 6.88 -3.66
N GLY A 86 -3.26 8.06 -3.40
CA GLY A 86 -4.36 8.63 -4.18
C GLY A 86 -3.89 9.59 -5.29
N VAL A 87 -3.12 9.10 -6.26
CA VAL A 87 -2.65 9.88 -7.42
C VAL A 87 -3.36 9.38 -8.68
N PRO A 88 -4.33 10.15 -9.24
CA PRO A 88 -5.14 9.71 -10.39
C PRO A 88 -4.30 9.29 -11.61
N ALA A 89 -3.20 10.00 -11.88
CA ALA A 89 -2.32 9.73 -13.02
C ALA A 89 -1.66 8.35 -12.98
N LEU A 90 -1.55 7.71 -11.80
CA LEU A 90 -0.93 6.41 -11.64
C LEU A 90 -1.89 5.24 -11.90
N VAL A 91 -3.21 5.46 -11.94
CA VAL A 91 -4.19 4.37 -12.06
C VAL A 91 -3.98 3.56 -13.32
N ASN A 92 -3.87 4.22 -14.47
CA ASN A 92 -3.74 3.52 -15.75
C ASN A 92 -2.41 2.76 -15.89
N SER A 93 -1.30 3.32 -15.41
CA SER A 93 0.00 2.64 -15.40
C SER A 93 0.00 1.44 -14.43
N THR A 94 -0.69 1.57 -13.31
CA THR A 94 -0.84 0.49 -12.32
C THR A 94 -1.65 -0.69 -12.85
N LEU A 95 -2.72 -0.43 -13.62
CA LEU A 95 -3.49 -1.49 -14.30
C LEU A 95 -2.61 -2.35 -15.20
N LYS A 96 -1.62 -1.75 -15.87
CA LYS A 96 -0.66 -2.47 -16.75
C LYS A 96 0.34 -3.36 -16.02
N LEU A 97 0.44 -3.25 -14.69
CA LEU A 97 1.27 -4.10 -13.84
C LEU A 97 0.50 -5.31 -13.29
N CYS A 98 -0.81 -5.31 -13.47
CA CYS A 98 -1.66 -6.37 -12.96
C CYS A 98 -1.62 -7.60 -13.87
N LYS A 99 -1.52 -8.75 -13.27
CA LYS A 99 -1.63 -10.05 -13.92
C LYS A 99 -3.02 -10.23 -14.54
N LYS A 100 -3.13 -11.01 -15.62
CA LYS A 100 -4.42 -11.41 -16.15
C LYS A 100 -5.24 -12.15 -15.08
N GLY A 101 -6.51 -11.74 -14.90
CA GLY A 101 -7.39 -12.23 -13.83
C GLY A 101 -7.08 -11.68 -12.45
N GLY A 102 -6.10 -10.76 -12.33
CA GLY A 102 -5.70 -10.18 -11.05
C GLY A 102 -6.63 -9.07 -10.54
N THR A 103 -6.29 -8.51 -9.39
CA THR A 103 -7.09 -7.48 -8.71
C THR A 103 -6.31 -6.19 -8.49
N VAL A 104 -6.91 -5.05 -8.80
CA VAL A 104 -6.43 -3.72 -8.42
C VAL A 104 -7.39 -3.10 -7.43
N ASN A 105 -6.95 -2.91 -6.18
CA ASN A 105 -7.73 -2.29 -5.13
C ASN A 105 -7.37 -0.81 -4.98
N LEU A 106 -8.33 0.07 -5.21
CA LEU A 106 -8.22 1.51 -4.99
C LEU A 106 -8.54 1.78 -3.52
N PHE A 107 -7.50 1.78 -2.67
CA PHE A 107 -7.67 1.91 -1.22
C PHE A 107 -7.58 3.36 -0.76
N ALA A 108 -6.65 4.14 -1.27
CA ALA A 108 -6.53 5.55 -0.91
C ALA A 108 -7.63 6.38 -1.59
N GLY A 109 -8.13 7.41 -0.91
CA GLY A 109 -8.89 8.47 -1.56
C GLY A 109 -8.01 9.26 -2.53
N PHE A 110 -8.56 9.66 -3.67
CA PHE A 110 -7.81 10.35 -4.72
C PHE A 110 -7.88 11.86 -4.57
N ALA A 111 -6.79 12.55 -4.91
CA ALA A 111 -6.70 14.00 -4.86
C ALA A 111 -7.64 14.69 -5.88
N GLY A 112 -8.12 15.88 -5.55
CA GLY A 112 -9.02 16.67 -6.40
C GLY A 112 -10.36 15.97 -6.64
N THR A 113 -10.83 15.93 -7.88
CA THR A 113 -12.06 15.24 -8.27
C THR A 113 -11.89 13.71 -8.33
N GLY A 114 -10.66 13.22 -8.28
CA GLY A 114 -10.35 11.81 -8.47
C GLY A 114 -10.49 11.31 -9.91
N GLU A 115 -10.70 12.21 -10.88
CA GLU A 115 -10.85 11.85 -12.29
C GLU A 115 -9.54 11.39 -12.91
N CYS A 116 -9.60 10.31 -13.69
CA CYS A 116 -8.47 9.82 -14.48
C CYS A 116 -8.94 9.16 -15.77
N THR A 117 -8.04 9.10 -16.75
CA THR A 117 -8.27 8.35 -17.99
C THR A 117 -7.80 6.91 -17.83
N ILE A 118 -8.63 5.95 -18.15
CA ILE A 118 -8.35 4.51 -18.09
C ILE A 118 -8.46 3.91 -19.48
N GLU A 119 -7.48 3.09 -19.86
CA GLU A 119 -7.57 2.23 -21.04
C GLU A 119 -8.47 1.02 -20.72
N VAL A 120 -9.78 1.15 -21.00
CA VAL A 120 -10.78 0.15 -20.63
C VAL A 120 -10.47 -1.24 -21.19
N ASN A 121 -9.85 -1.32 -22.38
CA ASN A 121 -9.43 -2.59 -22.98
C ASN A 121 -8.35 -3.31 -22.14
N THR A 122 -7.54 -2.60 -21.36
CA THR A 122 -6.63 -3.22 -20.42
C THR A 122 -7.37 -4.02 -19.36
N ILE A 123 -8.49 -3.50 -18.86
CA ILE A 123 -9.35 -4.21 -17.91
C ILE A 123 -10.05 -5.38 -18.60
N HIS A 124 -10.69 -5.12 -19.76
CA HIS A 124 -11.51 -6.10 -20.46
C HIS A 124 -10.73 -7.34 -20.92
N TYR A 125 -9.63 -7.13 -21.66
CA TYR A 125 -8.88 -8.26 -22.25
C TYR A 125 -7.97 -8.99 -21.25
N ASN A 126 -7.65 -8.35 -20.12
CA ASN A 126 -6.91 -9.00 -19.06
C ASN A 126 -7.81 -9.47 -17.89
N GLU A 127 -9.13 -9.32 -17.99
CA GLU A 127 -10.09 -9.77 -16.96
C GLU A 127 -9.74 -9.22 -15.56
N ILE A 128 -9.22 -7.97 -15.49
CA ILE A 128 -8.79 -7.36 -14.25
C ILE A 128 -9.98 -6.97 -13.40
N ASN A 129 -9.94 -7.33 -12.12
CA ASN A 129 -10.87 -6.88 -11.10
C ASN A 129 -10.44 -5.52 -10.55
N VAL A 130 -11.22 -4.48 -10.77
CA VAL A 130 -10.98 -3.16 -10.15
C VAL A 130 -12.03 -2.92 -9.10
N ASN A 131 -11.60 -2.75 -7.85
CA ASN A 131 -12.51 -2.48 -6.74
C ASN A 131 -12.00 -1.34 -5.85
N GLY A 132 -12.90 -0.79 -5.03
CA GLY A 132 -12.59 0.24 -4.06
C GLY A 132 -12.76 -0.27 -2.64
N SER A 133 -12.08 0.39 -1.71
CA SER A 133 -12.25 0.16 -0.27
C SER A 133 -12.43 1.47 0.45
N THR A 134 -13.45 1.55 1.31
CA THR A 134 -13.66 2.70 2.19
C THR A 134 -14.28 2.25 3.49
N ALA A 135 -13.91 2.94 4.58
CA ALA A 135 -14.38 2.68 5.93
C ALA A 135 -14.09 1.23 6.41
N TYR A 136 -14.73 0.80 7.46
CA TYR A 136 -14.59 -0.53 8.05
C TYR A 136 -15.88 -0.90 8.81
N LYS A 137 -16.10 -2.21 8.96
CA LYS A 137 -17.15 -2.75 9.81
C LYS A 137 -16.61 -2.97 11.23
N ARG A 138 -17.48 -3.07 12.21
CA ARG A 138 -17.09 -3.36 13.60
C ARG A 138 -16.22 -4.63 13.69
N ILE A 139 -16.52 -5.64 12.91
CA ILE A 139 -15.75 -6.89 12.92
C ILE A 139 -14.31 -6.67 12.46
N ASP A 140 -14.11 -5.86 11.40
CA ASP A 140 -12.77 -5.55 10.88
C ASP A 140 -11.90 -4.85 11.95
N TYR A 141 -12.53 -3.97 12.76
CA TYR A 141 -11.85 -3.31 13.87
C TYR A 141 -11.44 -4.31 14.96
N LEU A 142 -12.32 -5.23 15.33
CA LEU A 142 -12.01 -6.24 16.34
C LEU A 142 -10.90 -7.20 15.89
N GLU A 143 -10.92 -7.62 14.64
CA GLU A 143 -9.86 -8.43 14.04
C GLU A 143 -8.52 -7.68 13.99
N ALA A 144 -8.53 -6.40 13.61
CA ALA A 144 -7.33 -5.58 13.63
C ALA A 144 -6.76 -5.41 15.04
N ALA A 145 -7.63 -5.17 16.03
CA ALA A 145 -7.22 -5.08 17.45
C ALA A 145 -6.59 -6.40 17.93
N ASP A 146 -7.19 -7.55 17.60
CA ASP A 146 -6.62 -8.87 17.92
C ASP A 146 -5.24 -9.07 17.29
N MET A 147 -5.05 -8.66 16.04
CA MET A 147 -3.75 -8.74 15.36
C MET A 147 -2.67 -7.90 16.06
N VAL A 148 -3.04 -6.72 16.57
CA VAL A 148 -2.11 -5.86 17.32
C VAL A 148 -1.79 -6.46 18.68
N ILE A 149 -2.81 -6.88 19.44
CA ILE A 149 -2.65 -7.49 20.78
C ILE A 149 -1.76 -8.73 20.70
N ASN A 150 -1.96 -9.56 19.68
CA ASN A 150 -1.18 -10.78 19.45
C ASN A 150 0.14 -10.54 18.70
N LYS A 151 0.55 -9.28 18.52
CA LYS A 151 1.82 -8.88 17.87
C LYS A 151 2.01 -9.46 16.47
N LYS A 152 0.93 -9.73 15.74
CA LYS A 152 0.97 -10.19 14.35
C LYS A 152 1.33 -9.06 13.39
N ILE A 153 0.98 -7.81 13.77
CA ILE A 153 1.31 -6.58 13.05
C ILE A 153 2.21 -5.74 13.94
N ASN A 154 3.32 -5.26 13.40
CA ASN A 154 4.23 -4.34 14.08
C ASN A 154 3.80 -2.90 13.78
N LEU A 155 3.23 -2.21 14.77
CA LEU A 155 2.87 -0.80 14.69
C LEU A 155 3.97 0.14 15.20
N ASP A 156 4.93 -0.35 15.99
CA ASP A 156 6.01 0.48 16.58
C ASP A 156 6.87 1.12 15.49
N ARG A 157 6.99 0.44 14.34
CA ARG A 157 7.71 0.97 13.16
C ARG A 157 6.85 1.88 12.29
N ILE A 158 5.57 2.02 12.60
CA ILE A 158 4.61 2.87 11.87
C ILE A 158 4.32 4.14 12.66
N ALA A 159 4.02 4.02 13.96
CA ALA A 159 3.86 5.14 14.88
C ALA A 159 5.25 5.60 15.34
N THR A 160 5.89 6.47 14.54
CA THR A 160 7.31 6.80 14.69
C THR A 160 7.58 7.94 15.66
N ASP A 161 6.60 8.82 15.84
CA ASP A 161 6.79 10.08 16.55
C ASP A 161 5.60 10.41 17.43
N THR A 162 5.87 10.87 18.64
CA THR A 162 4.84 11.26 19.61
C THR A 162 5.12 12.67 20.12
N PHE A 163 4.06 13.50 20.14
CA PHE A 163 4.08 14.85 20.65
C PHE A 163 3.01 15.01 21.72
N LYS A 164 3.18 15.97 22.62
CA LYS A 164 2.15 16.34 23.58
C LYS A 164 1.07 17.21 22.93
N LEU A 165 -0.08 17.30 23.56
CA LEU A 165 -1.19 18.07 23.01
C LEU A 165 -0.89 19.56 22.88
N ASP A 166 -0.07 20.14 23.76
CA ASP A 166 0.36 21.54 23.70
C ASP A 166 1.38 21.79 22.57
N GLU A 167 2.06 20.74 22.06
CA GLU A 167 2.96 20.74 20.91
C GLU A 167 2.25 20.51 19.56
N PHE A 168 0.91 20.57 19.52
CA PHE A 168 0.12 20.21 18.33
C PHE A 168 0.57 20.93 17.05
N LYS A 169 0.93 22.21 17.14
CA LYS A 169 1.37 22.98 15.95
C LYS A 169 2.68 22.44 15.39
N GLU A 170 3.62 22.09 16.25
CA GLU A 170 4.90 21.50 15.87
C GLU A 170 4.70 20.12 15.26
N ALA A 171 3.89 19.28 15.90
CA ALA A 171 3.50 17.96 15.38
C ALA A 171 2.88 18.05 14.00
N PHE A 172 2.03 19.05 13.74
CA PHE A 172 1.39 19.25 12.46
C PHE A 172 2.40 19.64 11.36
N GLU A 173 3.31 20.57 11.64
CA GLU A 173 4.36 20.94 10.69
C GLU A 173 5.35 19.79 10.46
N TYR A 174 5.69 19.04 11.49
CA TYR A 174 6.50 17.82 11.37
C TYR A 174 5.82 16.79 10.45
N CYS A 175 4.52 16.54 10.65
CA CYS A 175 3.74 15.65 9.77
C CYS A 175 3.75 16.14 8.31
N LYS A 176 3.59 17.44 8.07
CA LYS A 176 3.64 18.04 6.71
C LYS A 176 5.01 17.91 6.06
N SER A 177 6.09 17.94 6.83
CA SER A 177 7.45 17.78 6.31
C SER A 177 7.73 16.37 5.75
N GLY A 178 6.90 15.38 6.10
CA GLY A 178 7.06 13.98 5.68
C GLY A 178 8.20 13.23 6.35
N GLN A 179 8.77 13.77 7.44
CA GLN A 179 9.88 13.17 8.19
C GLN A 179 9.42 11.94 9.00
N GLY A 180 8.18 11.96 9.53
CA GLY A 180 7.57 10.83 10.23
C GLY A 180 6.65 9.99 9.34
N LEU A 181 6.38 8.75 9.76
CA LEU A 181 5.39 7.89 9.13
C LEU A 181 3.99 8.18 9.69
N LYS A 182 3.83 8.05 10.99
CA LYS A 182 2.58 8.35 11.71
C LYS A 182 2.92 9.10 12.98
N VAL A 183 2.44 10.32 13.06
CA VAL A 183 2.59 11.18 14.25
C VAL A 183 1.42 10.94 15.19
N MET A 184 1.73 10.70 16.46
CA MET A 184 0.78 10.50 17.54
C MET A 184 0.76 11.74 18.44
N ILE A 185 -0.42 12.07 18.97
CA ILE A 185 -0.59 13.11 19.98
C ILE A 185 -1.03 12.45 21.29
N GLU A 186 -0.30 12.69 22.34
CA GLU A 186 -0.68 12.28 23.71
C GLU A 186 -1.31 13.46 24.46
N PRO A 187 -2.41 13.21 25.18
CA PRO A 187 -3.08 14.24 26.01
C PRO A 187 -2.19 14.82 27.08
#